data_55eb91bcb84f406783995b7a83f1dd22
#
_entry.id   55eb91bcb84f406783995b7a83f1dd22
#
_cell.length_a   1.000
_cell.length_b   1.000
_cell.length_c   1.000
_cell.angle_alpha   90.00
_cell.angle_beta   90.00
_cell.angle_gamma   90.00
#
_symmetry.space_group_name_H-M   'P 1'
#
loop_
_entity.id
_entity.type
_entity.pdbx_description
1 polymer ?
#
loop_
_entity_poly.entity_id
_entity_poly.type
_entity_poly.pdbx_seq_one_letter_code
_entity_poly.pdbx_strand_id
1 'polypeptide(L)'
;MESRCAKAASVVGDTKSLPSLHAKVAEGESIKVVAFGSSSTEGTGQLPKSEIFASVLGRELSKELLTPVELINKGKGGDTIPKMVARLERDVLAQKPDLVVWQLGVNDVLQMEGVEGAISQMKAAIETLRAHGLPVVLVDLQVAPMVDRDKDTPVMQAAIEKEGARPGILHFHRQALMRRMIESGETTMDDLVLKDGLHMSRLGHLCTGQLLAQQIAKSSLEVKVSTR
;
A
#
# COMPACT_ATOMS: atom_id res chain seq x y z
N MET A 1 4.16 6.75 -17.32
CA MET A 1 4.65 5.67 -16.43
C MET A 1 6.06 5.26 -16.86
N GLU A 2 6.95 5.03 -15.92
CA GLU A 2 8.28 4.46 -16.18
C GLU A 2 8.15 3.10 -16.88
N SER A 3 8.89 2.88 -17.98
CA SER A 3 8.76 1.65 -18.80
C SER A 3 9.02 0.37 -18.01
N ARG A 4 9.98 0.41 -17.08
CA ARG A 4 10.30 -0.72 -16.18
C ARG A 4 9.16 -1.07 -15.24
N CYS A 5 8.40 -0.09 -14.76
CA CYS A 5 7.21 -0.33 -13.94
C CYS A 5 6.09 -1.00 -14.75
N ALA A 6 5.89 -0.56 -16.01
CA ALA A 6 4.81 -1.04 -16.87
C ALA A 6 4.86 -2.54 -17.12
N LYS A 7 6.08 -3.10 -17.30
CA LYS A 7 6.27 -4.54 -17.56
C LYS A 7 5.88 -5.44 -16.39
N ALA A 8 5.85 -4.92 -15.18
CA ALA A 8 5.44 -5.65 -14.00
C ALA A 8 4.00 -5.32 -13.54
N ALA A 9 3.26 -4.54 -14.29
CA ALA A 9 1.91 -4.10 -13.91
C ALA A 9 0.90 -5.26 -13.77
N SER A 10 1.13 -6.39 -14.44
CA SER A 10 0.21 -7.55 -14.42
C SER A 10 0.13 -8.28 -13.07
N VAL A 11 1.07 -8.04 -12.16
CA VAL A 11 1.16 -8.78 -10.89
C VAL A 11 0.79 -7.96 -9.65
N VAL A 12 0.35 -6.72 -9.79
CA VAL A 12 0.10 -5.83 -8.65
C VAL A 12 -1.17 -6.16 -7.86
N GLY A 13 -1.99 -7.06 -8.34
CA GLY A 13 -3.22 -7.52 -7.71
C GLY A 13 -4.46 -7.23 -8.55
N ASP A 14 -5.57 -7.88 -8.16
CA ASP A 14 -6.85 -7.72 -8.83
C ASP A 14 -7.50 -6.38 -8.52
N THR A 15 -8.34 -5.91 -9.44
CA THR A 15 -9.25 -4.79 -9.17
C THR A 15 -10.50 -5.29 -8.45
N LYS A 16 -10.96 -4.53 -7.46
CA LYS A 16 -12.23 -4.76 -6.76
C LYS A 16 -12.97 -3.44 -6.70
N SER A 17 -14.27 -3.46 -6.97
CA SER A 17 -15.08 -2.24 -6.93
C SER A 17 -14.97 -1.52 -5.58
N LEU A 18 -14.79 -0.19 -5.63
CA LEU A 18 -14.80 0.74 -4.51
C LEU A 18 -15.97 1.72 -4.66
N PRO A 19 -17.22 1.31 -4.34
CA PRO A 19 -18.43 2.07 -4.67
C PRO A 19 -18.48 3.47 -4.06
N SER A 20 -18.01 3.64 -2.82
CA SER A 20 -17.96 4.95 -2.15
C SER A 20 -17.01 5.92 -2.84
N LEU A 21 -15.87 5.41 -3.32
CA LEU A 21 -14.90 6.22 -4.05
C LEU A 21 -15.42 6.55 -5.45
N HIS A 22 -16.08 5.58 -6.11
CA HIS A 22 -16.72 5.78 -7.40
C HIS A 22 -17.74 6.93 -7.38
N ALA A 23 -18.62 6.98 -6.37
CA ALA A 23 -19.62 8.03 -6.23
C ALA A 23 -18.97 9.43 -6.18
N LYS A 24 -17.96 9.61 -5.35
CA LYS A 24 -17.22 10.88 -5.25
C LYS A 24 -16.51 11.27 -6.54
N VAL A 25 -15.88 10.33 -7.22
CA VAL A 25 -15.24 10.59 -8.53
C VAL A 25 -16.28 11.04 -9.56
N ALA A 26 -17.42 10.36 -9.61
CA ALA A 26 -18.50 10.69 -10.54
C ALA A 26 -19.10 12.10 -10.28
N GLU A 27 -19.09 12.55 -9.03
CA GLU A 27 -19.56 13.87 -8.61
C GLU A 27 -18.46 14.95 -8.72
N GLY A 28 -17.24 14.58 -9.08
CA GLY A 28 -16.08 15.49 -9.18
C GLY A 28 -15.58 16.00 -7.82
N GLU A 29 -15.93 15.31 -6.72
CA GLU A 29 -15.53 15.69 -5.38
C GLU A 29 -14.06 15.35 -5.11
N SER A 30 -13.41 16.17 -4.28
CA SER A 30 -12.05 15.87 -3.80
C SER A 30 -12.03 14.60 -2.96
N ILE A 31 -11.00 13.77 -3.16
CA ILE A 31 -10.80 12.51 -2.45
C ILE A 31 -9.70 12.68 -1.43
N LYS A 32 -10.00 12.34 -0.18
CA LYS A 32 -9.03 12.32 0.91
C LYS A 32 -8.48 10.92 1.14
N VAL A 33 -7.18 10.75 0.95
CA VAL A 33 -6.47 9.49 1.14
C VAL A 33 -5.53 9.59 2.33
N VAL A 34 -5.64 8.67 3.28
CA VAL A 34 -4.62 8.51 4.33
C VAL A 34 -3.68 7.38 3.93
N ALA A 35 -2.41 7.72 3.70
CA ALA A 35 -1.33 6.75 3.57
C ALA A 35 -0.77 6.46 4.97
N PHE A 36 -1.02 5.26 5.47
CA PHE A 36 -0.69 4.80 6.80
C PHE A 36 0.38 3.71 6.74
N GLY A 37 1.40 3.76 7.59
CA GLY A 37 2.47 2.78 7.50
C GLY A 37 3.72 3.14 8.28
N SER A 38 4.83 2.50 7.88
CA SER A 38 6.15 2.67 8.50
C SER A 38 7.06 3.62 7.69
N SER A 39 8.38 3.38 7.73
CA SER A 39 9.38 4.18 7.03
C SER A 39 9.20 4.23 5.51
N SER A 40 8.69 3.16 4.88
CA SER A 40 8.38 3.19 3.45
C SER A 40 7.30 4.22 3.11
N THR A 41 6.37 4.47 4.02
CA THR A 41 5.30 5.47 3.87
C THR A 41 5.78 6.86 4.27
N GLU A 42 6.51 6.98 5.40
CA GLU A 42 7.03 8.26 5.90
C GLU A 42 8.09 8.85 4.96
N GLY A 43 8.98 7.99 4.47
CA GLY A 43 10.26 8.34 3.85
C GLY A 43 11.39 8.37 4.87
N THR A 44 12.55 7.83 4.50
CA THR A 44 13.72 7.69 5.39
C THR A 44 14.60 8.92 5.48
N GLY A 45 14.27 9.99 4.74
CA GLY A 45 15.14 11.16 4.58
C GLY A 45 16.27 10.98 3.55
N GLN A 46 16.47 9.77 3.02
CA GLN A 46 17.46 9.50 1.96
C GLN A 46 16.96 9.93 0.56
N LEU A 47 15.66 10.14 0.42
CA LEU A 47 15.01 10.61 -0.80
C LEU A 47 14.15 11.85 -0.50
N PRO A 48 13.97 12.75 -1.49
CA PRO A 48 13.00 13.84 -1.37
C PRO A 48 11.60 13.31 -1.07
N LYS A 49 10.85 14.00 -0.22
CA LYS A 49 9.46 13.58 0.14
C LYS A 49 8.55 13.42 -1.08
N SER A 50 8.75 14.21 -2.14
CA SER A 50 8.00 14.11 -3.40
C SER A 50 8.23 12.81 -4.18
N GLU A 51 9.28 12.06 -3.86
CA GLU A 51 9.67 10.81 -4.51
C GLU A 51 9.26 9.56 -3.72
N ILE A 52 8.73 9.73 -2.49
CA ILE A 52 8.20 8.63 -1.68
C ILE A 52 6.88 8.15 -2.29
N PHE A 53 6.64 6.83 -2.27
CA PHE A 53 5.50 6.22 -2.94
C PHE A 53 4.15 6.85 -2.56
N ALA A 54 3.98 7.29 -1.32
CA ALA A 54 2.76 7.96 -0.88
C ALA A 54 2.54 9.28 -1.64
N SER A 55 3.58 10.12 -1.78
CA SER A 55 3.49 11.36 -2.56
C SER A 55 3.31 11.11 -4.06
N VAL A 56 3.96 10.07 -4.59
CA VAL A 56 3.78 9.63 -5.97
C VAL A 56 2.33 9.17 -6.17
N LEU A 57 1.81 8.34 -5.26
CA LEU A 57 0.42 7.87 -5.28
C LEU A 57 -0.57 9.04 -5.36
N GLY A 58 -0.48 10.01 -4.46
CA GLY A 58 -1.42 11.14 -4.45
C GLY A 58 -1.44 11.91 -5.76
N ARG A 59 -0.25 12.21 -6.30
CA ARG A 59 -0.10 12.91 -7.57
C ARG A 59 -0.61 12.10 -8.77
N GLU A 60 -0.25 10.83 -8.86
CA GLU A 60 -0.66 10.00 -9.99
C GLU A 60 -2.14 9.61 -9.90
N LEU A 61 -2.68 9.37 -8.70
CA LEU A 61 -4.09 9.07 -8.51
C LEU A 61 -4.98 10.27 -8.91
N SER A 62 -4.57 11.50 -8.58
CA SER A 62 -5.28 12.70 -9.02
C SER A 62 -5.34 12.82 -10.55
N LYS A 63 -4.27 12.42 -11.26
CA LYS A 63 -4.24 12.38 -12.73
C LYS A 63 -5.13 11.28 -13.31
N GLU A 64 -5.06 10.08 -12.75
CA GLU A 64 -5.84 8.93 -13.24
C GLU A 64 -7.35 9.13 -13.05
N LEU A 65 -7.76 9.78 -11.94
CA LEU A 65 -9.16 10.03 -11.62
C LEU A 65 -9.71 11.37 -12.18
N LEU A 66 -8.83 12.24 -12.70
CA LEU A 66 -9.16 13.62 -13.09
C LEU A 66 -9.87 14.41 -11.98
N THR A 67 -9.52 14.11 -10.74
CA THR A 67 -10.16 14.63 -9.52
C THR A 67 -9.07 15.02 -8.51
N PRO A 68 -9.22 16.11 -7.74
CA PRO A 68 -8.24 16.45 -6.71
C PRO A 68 -8.13 15.36 -5.65
N VAL A 69 -6.89 14.99 -5.32
CA VAL A 69 -6.59 14.02 -4.26
C VAL A 69 -5.78 14.72 -3.17
N GLU A 70 -6.37 14.82 -1.97
CA GLU A 70 -5.67 15.21 -0.76
C GLU A 70 -5.04 13.97 -0.13
N LEU A 71 -3.71 13.80 -0.23
CA LEU A 71 -3.02 12.69 0.41
C LEU A 71 -2.37 13.15 1.71
N ILE A 72 -2.82 12.54 2.83
CA ILE A 72 -2.27 12.75 4.18
C ILE A 72 -1.32 11.60 4.48
N ASN A 73 -0.02 11.90 4.57
CA ASN A 73 0.99 10.90 4.92
C ASN A 73 1.07 10.74 6.45
N LYS A 74 0.71 9.56 6.93
CA LYS A 74 0.78 9.11 8.33
C LYS A 74 1.75 7.93 8.49
N GLY A 75 2.82 7.91 7.71
CA GLY A 75 3.94 7.01 7.93
C GLY A 75 4.72 7.40 9.19
N LYS A 76 5.27 6.39 9.88
CA LYS A 76 6.19 6.57 11.02
C LYS A 76 7.24 5.46 11.01
N GLY A 77 8.50 5.85 10.84
CA GLY A 77 9.62 4.92 10.77
C GLY A 77 9.71 3.98 11.98
N GLY A 78 10.01 2.73 11.74
CA GLY A 78 10.13 1.70 12.78
C GLY A 78 8.81 1.20 13.37
N ASP A 79 7.65 1.69 12.89
CA ASP A 79 6.37 1.20 13.40
C ASP A 79 6.09 -0.24 12.92
N THR A 80 5.73 -1.08 13.88
CA THR A 80 5.10 -2.38 13.70
C THR A 80 3.58 -2.24 13.67
N ILE A 81 2.85 -3.28 13.28
CA ILE A 81 1.37 -3.28 13.29
C ILE A 81 0.81 -2.88 14.66
N PRO A 82 1.27 -3.43 15.81
CA PRO A 82 0.82 -2.98 17.12
C PRO A 82 0.99 -1.48 17.36
N LYS A 83 2.14 -0.92 16.98
CA LYS A 83 2.40 0.54 17.10
C LYS A 83 1.49 1.35 16.18
N MET A 84 1.21 0.88 14.98
CA MET A 84 0.27 1.50 14.06
C MET A 84 -1.16 1.45 14.64
N VAL A 85 -1.60 0.30 15.13
CA VAL A 85 -2.94 0.13 15.73
C VAL A 85 -3.15 1.07 16.92
N ALA A 86 -2.14 1.27 17.76
CA ALA A 86 -2.21 2.20 18.89
C ALA A 86 -2.47 3.67 18.49
N ARG A 87 -2.24 4.03 17.24
CA ARG A 87 -2.48 5.39 16.72
C ARG A 87 -3.55 5.47 15.61
N LEU A 88 -4.26 4.36 15.36
CA LEU A 88 -5.26 4.25 14.28
C LEU A 88 -6.35 5.32 14.41
N GLU A 89 -6.90 5.52 15.61
CA GLU A 89 -7.93 6.53 15.87
C GLU A 89 -7.45 7.93 15.51
N ARG A 90 -6.31 8.34 16.07
CA ARG A 90 -5.77 9.70 15.90
C ARG A 90 -5.31 9.98 14.47
N ASP A 91 -4.62 9.03 13.86
CA ASP A 91 -3.89 9.25 12.61
C ASP A 91 -4.70 8.85 11.37
N VAL A 92 -5.73 8.03 11.53
CA VAL A 92 -6.58 7.58 10.42
C VAL A 92 -8.02 8.03 10.62
N LEU A 93 -8.73 7.55 11.63
CA LEU A 93 -10.18 7.79 11.78
C LEU A 93 -10.50 9.27 11.99
N ALA A 94 -9.71 9.97 12.80
CA ALA A 94 -9.89 11.41 13.05
C ALA A 94 -9.65 12.28 11.79
N GLN A 95 -8.97 11.76 10.76
CA GLN A 95 -8.78 12.45 9.49
C GLN A 95 -10.02 12.37 8.59
N LYS A 96 -10.96 11.46 8.88
CA LYS A 96 -12.17 11.20 8.07
C LYS A 96 -11.81 10.97 6.59
N PRO A 97 -10.96 9.99 6.28
CA PRO A 97 -10.54 9.73 4.91
C PRO A 97 -11.66 9.06 4.08
N ASP A 98 -11.56 9.15 2.78
CA ASP A 98 -12.36 8.38 1.83
C ASP A 98 -11.71 7.04 1.47
N LEU A 99 -10.40 6.93 1.69
CA LEU A 99 -9.60 5.74 1.42
C LEU A 99 -8.43 5.65 2.40
N VAL A 100 -8.16 4.46 2.89
CA VAL A 100 -6.97 4.15 3.69
C VAL A 100 -6.03 3.25 2.87
N VAL A 101 -4.81 3.70 2.66
CA VAL A 101 -3.72 2.89 2.09
C VAL A 101 -2.78 2.51 3.22
N TRP A 102 -2.80 1.24 3.62
CA TRP A 102 -2.04 0.75 4.77
C TRP A 102 -0.88 -0.12 4.34
N GLN A 103 0.35 0.39 4.48
CA GLN A 103 1.60 -0.35 4.27
C GLN A 103 2.03 -0.97 5.60
N LEU A 104 2.29 -2.28 5.61
CA LEU A 104 2.49 -3.03 6.86
C LEU A 104 3.37 -4.27 6.69
N GLY A 105 3.74 -4.89 7.81
CA GLY A 105 4.34 -6.23 7.90
C GLY A 105 5.87 -6.26 7.99
N VAL A 106 6.58 -5.32 7.38
CA VAL A 106 8.06 -5.38 7.29
C VAL A 106 8.74 -5.32 8.66
N ASN A 107 8.35 -4.34 9.49
CA ASN A 107 8.95 -4.20 10.82
C ASN A 107 8.50 -5.30 11.78
N ASP A 108 7.34 -5.89 11.53
CA ASP A 108 6.83 -6.99 12.34
C ASP A 108 7.73 -8.22 12.19
N VAL A 109 8.09 -8.59 10.96
CA VAL A 109 9.00 -9.71 10.73
C VAL A 109 10.42 -9.43 11.18
N LEU A 110 10.89 -8.18 11.12
CA LEU A 110 12.28 -7.84 11.46
C LEU A 110 12.52 -7.53 12.94
N GLN A 111 11.50 -7.19 13.72
CA GLN A 111 11.65 -6.65 15.08
C GLN A 111 10.92 -7.47 16.15
N MET A 112 10.06 -8.41 15.77
CA MET A 112 9.25 -9.18 16.72
C MET A 112 9.68 -10.65 16.75
N GLU A 113 9.51 -11.29 17.90
CA GLU A 113 9.60 -12.75 18.00
C GLU A 113 8.23 -13.35 17.67
N GLY A 114 8.07 -13.80 16.40
CA GLY A 114 6.80 -14.26 15.85
C GLY A 114 5.85 -13.14 15.48
N VAL A 115 4.97 -13.41 14.53
CA VAL A 115 4.09 -12.41 13.91
C VAL A 115 2.61 -12.61 14.23
N GLU A 116 2.23 -13.64 14.97
CA GLU A 116 0.83 -14.02 15.22
C GLU A 116 0.05 -12.93 15.96
N GLY A 117 0.69 -12.29 16.94
CA GLY A 117 0.11 -11.17 17.69
C GLY A 117 -0.15 -9.96 16.79
N ALA A 118 0.79 -9.63 15.91
CA ALA A 118 0.66 -8.56 14.94
C ALA A 118 -0.45 -8.87 13.91
N ILE A 119 -0.53 -10.11 13.41
CA ILE A 119 -1.58 -10.58 12.51
C ILE A 119 -2.95 -10.46 13.15
N SER A 120 -3.09 -10.84 14.43
CA SER A 120 -4.35 -10.70 15.16
C SER A 120 -4.79 -9.25 15.26
N GLN A 121 -3.86 -8.34 15.58
CA GLN A 121 -4.14 -6.91 15.67
C GLN A 121 -4.44 -6.29 14.30
N MET A 122 -3.76 -6.71 13.22
CA MET A 122 -4.09 -6.31 11.85
C MET A 122 -5.55 -6.63 11.52
N LYS A 123 -5.98 -7.86 11.78
CA LYS A 123 -7.37 -8.29 11.54
C LYS A 123 -8.37 -7.43 12.29
N ALA A 124 -8.14 -7.20 13.58
CA ALA A 124 -9.02 -6.36 14.39
C ALA A 124 -9.09 -4.91 13.89
N ALA A 125 -7.96 -4.34 13.48
CA ALA A 125 -7.91 -2.99 12.92
C ALA A 125 -8.63 -2.90 11.56
N ILE A 126 -8.51 -3.91 10.70
CA ILE A 126 -9.26 -4.01 9.45
C ILE A 126 -10.77 -4.01 9.73
N GLU A 127 -11.24 -4.77 10.73
CA GLU A 127 -12.66 -4.77 11.12
C GLU A 127 -13.09 -3.38 11.62
N THR A 128 -12.24 -2.71 12.39
CA THR A 128 -12.53 -1.34 12.85
C THR A 128 -12.68 -0.38 11.65
N LEU A 129 -11.77 -0.40 10.68
CA LEU A 129 -11.88 0.43 9.47
C LEU A 129 -13.14 0.13 8.67
N ARG A 130 -13.48 -1.16 8.50
CA ARG A 130 -14.69 -1.60 7.80
C ARG A 130 -15.96 -1.17 8.50
N ALA A 131 -16.01 -1.24 9.84
CA ALA A 131 -17.15 -0.78 10.62
C ALA A 131 -17.41 0.74 10.46
N HIS A 132 -16.36 1.51 10.10
CA HIS A 132 -16.48 2.92 9.72
C HIS A 132 -16.80 3.13 8.23
N GLY A 133 -17.06 2.06 7.47
CA GLY A 133 -17.37 2.14 6.04
C GLY A 133 -16.16 2.54 5.16
N LEU A 134 -14.95 2.46 5.68
CA LEU A 134 -13.75 2.90 4.99
C LEU A 134 -13.20 1.82 4.06
N PRO A 135 -13.03 2.10 2.76
CA PRO A 135 -12.26 1.25 1.87
C PRO A 135 -10.80 1.19 2.32
N VAL A 136 -10.20 -0.01 2.21
CA VAL A 136 -8.82 -0.26 2.62
C VAL A 136 -8.04 -0.86 1.46
N VAL A 137 -6.84 -0.34 1.25
CA VAL A 137 -5.82 -0.95 0.38
C VAL A 137 -4.67 -1.42 1.26
N LEU A 138 -4.40 -2.71 1.29
CA LEU A 138 -3.23 -3.26 1.95
C LEU A 138 -2.04 -3.26 0.98
N VAL A 139 -0.94 -2.68 1.38
CA VAL A 139 0.33 -2.73 0.65
C VAL A 139 1.26 -3.68 1.40
N ASP A 140 1.51 -4.84 0.82
CA ASP A 140 2.27 -5.92 1.45
C ASP A 140 3.79 -5.63 1.56
N LEU A 141 4.56 -6.66 1.92
CA LEU A 141 6.00 -6.53 2.15
C LEU A 141 6.73 -6.13 0.85
N GLN A 142 7.87 -5.49 1.00
CA GLN A 142 8.80 -5.27 -0.11
C GLN A 142 9.78 -6.43 -0.25
N VAL A 143 10.37 -6.58 -1.41
CA VAL A 143 11.57 -7.40 -1.59
C VAL A 143 12.75 -6.63 -1.03
N ALA A 144 13.47 -7.24 -0.09
CA ALA A 144 14.70 -6.72 0.45
C ALA A 144 15.51 -7.87 1.09
N PRO A 145 16.85 -7.86 1.01
CA PRO A 145 17.66 -8.96 1.54
C PRO A 145 17.38 -9.32 3.01
N MET A 146 17.07 -8.34 3.84
CA MET A 146 16.73 -8.57 5.25
C MET A 146 15.36 -9.22 5.41
N VAL A 147 14.36 -8.77 4.63
CA VAL A 147 12.99 -9.30 4.65
C VAL A 147 12.94 -10.72 4.09
N ASP A 148 13.60 -10.95 2.94
CA ASP A 148 13.57 -12.25 2.26
C ASP A 148 14.21 -13.39 3.07
N ARG A 149 15.13 -13.08 4.00
CA ARG A 149 15.79 -14.07 4.86
C ARG A 149 15.03 -14.36 6.14
N ASP A 150 14.06 -13.54 6.50
CA ASP A 150 13.33 -13.71 7.75
C ASP A 150 12.31 -14.84 7.64
N LYS A 151 12.31 -15.73 8.64
CA LYS A 151 11.46 -16.93 8.69
C LYS A 151 9.96 -16.62 8.77
N ASP A 152 9.62 -15.46 9.32
CA ASP A 152 8.23 -15.04 9.54
C ASP A 152 7.67 -14.28 8.33
N THR A 153 8.51 -13.92 7.35
CA THR A 153 8.08 -13.26 6.11
C THR A 153 6.98 -14.03 5.35
N PRO A 154 7.09 -15.34 5.10
CA PRO A 154 6.02 -16.08 4.42
C PRO A 154 4.71 -16.11 5.21
N VAL A 155 4.79 -16.16 6.54
CA VAL A 155 3.61 -16.20 7.44
C VAL A 155 2.88 -14.85 7.39
N MET A 156 3.61 -13.76 7.51
CA MET A 156 3.05 -12.41 7.41
C MET A 156 2.46 -12.13 6.02
N GLN A 157 3.19 -12.49 4.96
CA GLN A 157 2.73 -12.33 3.58
C GLN A 157 1.41 -13.07 3.35
N ALA A 158 1.31 -14.35 3.73
CA ALA A 158 0.09 -15.15 3.60
C ALA A 158 -1.08 -14.57 4.41
N ALA A 159 -0.82 -13.98 5.58
CA ALA A 159 -1.85 -13.33 6.37
C ALA A 159 -2.39 -12.07 5.69
N ILE A 160 -1.52 -11.25 5.11
CA ILE A 160 -1.92 -10.04 4.37
C ILE A 160 -2.73 -10.44 3.11
N GLU A 161 -2.28 -11.45 2.36
CA GLU A 161 -2.99 -11.97 1.20
C GLU A 161 -4.40 -12.46 1.56
N LYS A 162 -4.52 -13.21 2.66
CA LYS A 162 -5.81 -13.69 3.16
C LYS A 162 -6.79 -12.55 3.47
N GLU A 163 -6.34 -11.49 4.14
CA GLU A 163 -7.17 -10.33 4.41
C GLU A 163 -7.45 -9.53 3.14
N GLY A 164 -6.46 -9.37 2.26
CA GLY A 164 -6.60 -8.72 0.96
C GLY A 164 -7.57 -9.43 0.00
N ALA A 165 -7.79 -10.74 0.16
CA ALA A 165 -8.75 -11.49 -0.63
C ALA A 165 -10.22 -11.17 -0.27
N ARG A 166 -10.48 -10.54 0.89
CA ARG A 166 -11.82 -10.26 1.39
C ARG A 166 -12.53 -9.18 0.55
N PRO A 167 -13.87 -9.21 0.43
CA PRO A 167 -14.64 -8.18 -0.24
C PRO A 167 -14.43 -6.79 0.38
N GLY A 168 -14.28 -5.77 -0.47
CA GLY A 168 -14.09 -4.38 -0.04
C GLY A 168 -12.67 -4.03 0.43
N ILE A 169 -11.71 -4.97 0.33
CA ILE A 169 -10.30 -4.74 0.60
C ILE A 169 -9.53 -4.95 -0.71
N LEU A 170 -8.74 -3.96 -1.12
CA LEU A 170 -7.77 -4.13 -2.17
C LEU A 170 -6.46 -4.64 -1.58
N HIS A 171 -5.75 -5.46 -2.33
CA HIS A 171 -4.39 -5.87 -2.01
C HIS A 171 -3.46 -5.42 -3.13
N PHE A 172 -2.47 -4.62 -2.79
CA PHE A 172 -1.40 -4.25 -3.70
C PHE A 172 -0.19 -5.16 -3.43
N HIS A 173 0.08 -6.04 -4.37
CA HIS A 173 1.15 -7.05 -4.29
C HIS A 173 2.52 -6.42 -4.58
N ARG A 174 3.03 -5.61 -3.64
CA ARG A 174 4.32 -4.92 -3.78
C ARG A 174 5.48 -5.90 -3.88
N GLN A 175 5.46 -6.99 -3.11
CA GLN A 175 6.50 -8.00 -3.17
C GLN A 175 6.53 -8.67 -4.56
N ALA A 176 5.38 -9.07 -5.08
CA ALA A 176 5.28 -9.67 -6.42
C ALA A 176 5.73 -8.68 -7.51
N LEU A 177 5.35 -7.40 -7.39
CA LEU A 177 5.81 -6.35 -8.29
C LEU A 177 7.34 -6.28 -8.34
N MET A 178 7.98 -6.16 -7.19
CA MET A 178 9.43 -6.01 -7.12
C MET A 178 10.15 -7.28 -7.62
N ARG A 179 9.65 -8.48 -7.28
CA ARG A 179 10.18 -9.75 -7.83
C ARG A 179 10.06 -9.79 -9.34
N ARG A 180 8.90 -9.45 -9.89
CA ARG A 180 8.68 -9.44 -11.35
C ARG A 180 9.59 -8.46 -12.07
N MET A 181 9.87 -7.31 -11.48
CA MET A 181 10.84 -6.35 -12.04
C MET A 181 12.25 -6.94 -12.11
N ILE A 182 12.69 -7.65 -11.09
CA ILE A 182 14.00 -8.33 -11.08
C ILE A 182 14.02 -9.49 -12.09
N GLU A 183 13.01 -10.32 -12.12
CA GLU A 183 12.88 -11.46 -13.03
C GLU A 183 12.83 -11.04 -14.50
N SER A 184 12.40 -9.83 -14.82
CA SER A 184 12.43 -9.30 -16.19
C SER A 184 13.85 -9.10 -16.75
N GLY A 185 14.85 -9.10 -15.86
CA GLY A 185 16.26 -8.88 -16.22
C GLY A 185 16.65 -7.42 -16.48
N GLU A 186 15.67 -6.49 -16.43
CA GLU A 186 15.92 -5.05 -16.64
C GLU A 186 16.20 -4.28 -15.36
N THR A 187 16.01 -4.92 -14.23
CA THR A 187 16.11 -4.32 -12.90
C THR A 187 16.81 -5.30 -11.97
N THR A 188 17.74 -4.79 -11.19
CA THR A 188 18.42 -5.56 -10.15
C THR A 188 17.87 -5.23 -8.77
N MET A 189 18.28 -5.99 -7.75
CA MET A 189 17.97 -5.65 -6.35
C MET A 189 18.47 -4.25 -5.98
N ASP A 190 19.69 -3.90 -6.40
CA ASP A 190 20.32 -2.60 -6.13
C ASP A 190 19.61 -1.41 -6.81
N ASP A 191 18.86 -1.68 -7.89
CA ASP A 191 17.99 -0.66 -8.50
C ASP A 191 16.73 -0.40 -7.67
N LEU A 192 16.26 -1.35 -6.89
CA LEU A 192 14.99 -1.30 -6.14
C LEU A 192 15.16 -1.02 -4.65
N VAL A 193 16.30 -1.38 -4.08
CA VAL A 193 16.59 -1.28 -2.65
C VAL A 193 17.84 -0.44 -2.44
N LEU A 194 17.83 0.40 -1.42
CA LEU A 194 18.98 1.21 -1.03
C LEU A 194 20.10 0.34 -0.45
N LYS A 195 21.30 0.91 -0.32
CA LYS A 195 22.50 0.20 0.20
C LYS A 195 22.35 -0.33 1.63
N ASP A 196 21.33 0.14 2.37
CA ASP A 196 21.01 -0.37 3.69
C ASP A 196 20.37 -1.79 3.67
N GLY A 197 20.05 -2.30 2.48
CA GLY A 197 19.50 -3.64 2.28
C GLY A 197 18.05 -3.80 2.74
N LEU A 198 17.34 -2.70 2.99
CA LEU A 198 15.97 -2.70 3.49
C LEU A 198 15.06 -1.72 2.75
N HIS A 199 15.41 -0.43 2.74
CA HIS A 199 14.51 0.61 2.24
C HIS A 199 14.50 0.67 0.70
N MET A 200 13.32 0.97 0.15
CA MET A 200 13.17 1.10 -1.30
C MET A 200 13.99 2.26 -1.85
N SER A 201 14.55 2.06 -3.03
CA SER A 201 15.17 3.10 -3.84
C SER A 201 14.12 4.03 -4.44
N ARG A 202 14.58 5.09 -5.12
CA ARG A 202 13.71 5.98 -5.92
C ARG A 202 12.84 5.20 -6.92
N LEU A 203 13.41 4.22 -7.62
CA LEU A 203 12.67 3.41 -8.59
C LEU A 203 11.60 2.55 -7.92
N GLY A 204 11.95 1.89 -6.81
CA GLY A 204 11.00 1.10 -6.03
C GLY A 204 9.79 1.94 -5.55
N HIS A 205 10.05 3.13 -5.03
CA HIS A 205 9.01 4.07 -4.63
C HIS A 205 8.16 4.56 -5.82
N LEU A 206 8.80 4.91 -6.94
CA LEU A 206 8.12 5.40 -8.14
C LEU A 206 7.15 4.34 -8.69
N CYS A 207 7.63 3.11 -8.91
CA CYS A 207 6.81 2.02 -9.44
C CYS A 207 5.66 1.65 -8.49
N THR A 208 5.93 1.56 -7.17
CA THR A 208 4.89 1.33 -6.17
C THR A 208 3.81 2.39 -6.26
N GLY A 209 4.16 3.67 -6.23
CA GLY A 209 3.19 4.76 -6.23
C GLY A 209 2.37 4.84 -7.52
N GLN A 210 3.01 4.69 -8.70
CA GLN A 210 2.34 4.74 -10.00
C GLN A 210 1.35 3.59 -10.19
N LEU A 211 1.79 2.36 -9.93
CA LEU A 211 0.95 1.17 -10.17
C LEU A 211 -0.17 1.04 -9.13
N LEU A 212 0.09 1.46 -7.89
CA LEU A 212 -0.94 1.54 -6.86
C LEU A 212 -2.02 2.57 -7.24
N ALA A 213 -1.63 3.74 -7.78
CA ALA A 213 -2.59 4.73 -8.29
C ALA A 213 -3.47 4.15 -9.40
N GLN A 214 -2.88 3.43 -10.35
CA GLN A 214 -3.63 2.78 -11.43
C GLN A 214 -4.59 1.70 -10.93
N GLN A 215 -4.17 0.86 -9.98
CA GLN A 215 -5.04 -0.16 -9.39
C GLN A 215 -6.24 0.48 -8.68
N ILE A 216 -6.01 1.52 -7.85
CA ILE A 216 -7.08 2.25 -7.16
C ILE A 216 -8.02 2.92 -8.17
N ALA A 217 -7.48 3.59 -9.19
CA ALA A 217 -8.28 4.26 -10.20
C ALA A 217 -9.18 3.27 -10.96
N LYS A 218 -8.63 2.16 -11.44
CA LYS A 218 -9.42 1.10 -12.08
C LYS A 218 -10.53 0.59 -11.16
N SER A 219 -10.21 0.31 -9.89
CA SER A 219 -11.17 -0.16 -8.88
C SER A 219 -12.27 0.85 -8.57
N SER A 220 -11.97 2.14 -8.69
CA SER A 220 -12.93 3.25 -8.46
C SER A 220 -13.83 3.49 -9.68
N LEU A 221 -13.36 3.17 -10.89
CA LEU A 221 -14.10 3.38 -12.13
C LEU A 221 -14.93 2.13 -12.53
N GLU A 222 -14.56 0.94 -12.07
CA GLU A 222 -15.30 -0.30 -12.33
C GLU A 222 -16.55 -0.41 -11.45
N VAL A 223 -17.71 -0.07 -11.99
CA VAL A 223 -18.99 -0.44 -11.39
C VAL A 223 -19.35 -1.84 -11.86
N LYS A 224 -19.22 -2.85 -10.99
CA LYS A 224 -19.92 -4.11 -11.24
C LYS A 224 -21.42 -3.84 -11.11
N VAL A 225 -22.10 -3.68 -12.24
CA VAL A 225 -23.57 -3.75 -12.28
C VAL A 225 -23.92 -5.13 -11.75
N SER A 226 -24.43 -5.19 -10.52
CA SER A 226 -25.02 -6.42 -9.98
C SER A 226 -26.29 -6.68 -10.80
N THR A 227 -26.21 -7.55 -11.80
CA THR A 227 -27.39 -8.17 -12.39
C THR A 227 -28.06 -8.97 -11.28
N ARG A 228 -29.20 -8.45 -10.80
CA ARG A 228 -30.14 -9.14 -9.93
C ARG A 228 -30.77 -10.33 -10.68
#